data_e8d6b1fc412761955d4680174fd61cc1
#
_entry.id   e8d6b1fc412761955d4680174fd61cc1
#
_cell.length_a   1.000
_cell.length_b   1.000
_cell.length_c   1.000
_cell.angle_alpha   90.00
_cell.angle_beta   90.00
_cell.angle_gamma   90.00
#
_symmetry.space_group_name_H-M   'P 1'
#
loop_
_entity.id
_entity.type
_entity.pdbx_description
1 polymer ?
#
loop_
_entity_poly.entity_id
_entity_poly.type
_entity_poly.pdbx_seq_one_letter_code
_entity_poly.pdbx_strand_id
1 'polypeptide(L)'
;MPTPDDSLDDKPATGGPFAPLASALRARPPARKPRRHGEAPGADAASQQPPSIDEQLDRAETCSRSGRIDEAIGICNALRPALVASGDPQTLGWCDFVLALSHLNAGRAKEAVIAGYRAVAKLAPGTRLMRSLTMLASAVARTGDAAGALELLERAKQQLPLVHSPRDRCLFWVNCGSTFHALGDMERAIEHSMQAEALLPEFEDPYLHGATKMNLLLHRLILAVGRCHGAETPELSALLAEFSSQVERLVAAGQHYPVAKGAEDIADAYIALGQHEKAREALQIGVKSADAAKAGPDRGILELRLGRIERLAGQYRRASAHIGLALELLAESALLKELAEAHLENSLLSEERQHWRAALDSYRQSAQIRERLLIAQSDARAHALTVRLELVRGTDA
;
A
#
# COMPACT_ATOMS: atom_id res chain seq x y z
N MET A 1 -36.64 15.35 -34.42
CA MET A 1 -35.68 14.27 -34.06
C MET A 1 -35.93 13.96 -32.60
N PRO A 2 -36.34 12.78 -32.24
CA PRO A 2 -36.61 12.42 -30.83
C PRO A 2 -35.28 12.15 -30.13
N THR A 3 -35.18 12.60 -28.87
CA THR A 3 -34.13 12.30 -27.92
C THR A 3 -34.15 10.82 -27.55
N PRO A 4 -33.02 10.10 -27.43
CA PRO A 4 -33.00 8.74 -26.96
C PRO A 4 -33.35 8.69 -25.47
N ASP A 5 -34.29 7.79 -25.16
CA ASP A 5 -34.78 7.44 -23.85
C ASP A 5 -33.70 6.71 -23.05
N ASP A 6 -33.25 7.33 -21.95
CA ASP A 6 -32.17 6.87 -21.05
C ASP A 6 -32.70 5.92 -19.94
N SER A 7 -33.67 5.07 -20.27
CA SER A 7 -34.12 4.01 -19.36
C SER A 7 -33.52 2.66 -19.77
N LEU A 8 -32.24 2.44 -19.46
CA LEU A 8 -31.66 1.11 -19.45
C LEU A 8 -31.56 0.62 -18.01
N ASP A 9 -32.48 -0.32 -17.72
CA ASP A 9 -32.58 -1.10 -16.52
C ASP A 9 -31.23 -1.56 -15.97
N ASP A 10 -30.92 -1.10 -14.76
CA ASP A 10 -29.88 -1.63 -13.89
C ASP A 10 -30.26 -3.06 -13.42
N LYS A 11 -30.18 -4.04 -14.34
CA LYS A 11 -30.21 -5.45 -13.93
C LYS A 11 -28.86 -5.79 -13.34
N PRO A 12 -28.79 -6.25 -12.07
CA PRO A 12 -27.54 -6.71 -11.49
C PRO A 12 -27.05 -7.91 -12.29
N ALA A 13 -25.81 -7.84 -12.78
CA ALA A 13 -25.12 -8.96 -13.41
C ALA A 13 -25.04 -10.11 -12.40
N THR A 14 -25.83 -11.14 -12.63
CA THR A 14 -25.85 -12.36 -11.82
C THR A 14 -24.76 -13.28 -12.34
N GLY A 15 -23.66 -13.45 -11.53
CA GLY A 15 -22.74 -14.55 -11.73
C GLY A 15 -21.24 -14.25 -11.82
N GLY A 16 -20.75 -13.06 -11.45
CA GLY A 16 -19.30 -12.82 -11.34
C GLY A 16 -18.67 -13.52 -10.12
N PRO A 17 -17.35 -13.78 -10.13
CA PRO A 17 -16.66 -14.49 -9.06
C PRO A 17 -16.76 -13.80 -7.69
N PHE A 18 -17.15 -12.54 -7.67
CA PHE A 18 -17.32 -11.73 -6.44
C PHE A 18 -18.79 -11.47 -6.08
N ALA A 19 -19.76 -12.10 -6.74
CA ALA A 19 -21.18 -11.92 -6.45
C ALA A 19 -21.54 -12.19 -4.98
N PRO A 20 -21.00 -13.23 -4.30
CA PRO A 20 -21.23 -13.46 -2.88
C PRO A 20 -20.67 -12.33 -2.00
N LEU A 21 -19.52 -11.79 -2.36
CA LEU A 21 -18.82 -10.74 -1.63
C LEU A 21 -19.55 -9.39 -1.72
N ALA A 22 -20.04 -9.05 -2.90
CA ALA A 22 -20.84 -7.84 -3.11
C ALA A 22 -22.13 -7.87 -2.26
N SER A 23 -22.70 -9.04 -2.03
CA SER A 23 -23.85 -9.25 -1.14
C SER A 23 -23.48 -9.09 0.34
N ALA A 24 -22.34 -9.66 0.76
CA ALA A 24 -21.85 -9.53 2.14
C ALA A 24 -21.51 -8.08 2.53
N LEU A 25 -20.94 -7.32 1.61
CA LEU A 25 -20.62 -5.90 1.82
C LEU A 25 -21.85 -4.98 1.81
N ARG A 26 -23.02 -5.44 1.27
CA ARG A 26 -24.30 -4.73 1.32
C ARG A 26 -25.07 -5.00 2.63
N ALA A 27 -24.71 -6.03 3.39
CA ALA A 27 -25.34 -6.32 4.66
C ALA A 27 -25.02 -5.19 5.66
N ARG A 28 -26.04 -4.47 6.13
CA ARG A 28 -25.89 -3.52 7.23
C ARG A 28 -25.33 -4.26 8.46
N PRO A 29 -24.33 -3.70 9.16
CA PRO A 29 -23.92 -4.26 10.43
C PRO A 29 -25.15 -4.35 11.36
N PRO A 30 -25.25 -5.44 12.17
CA PRO A 30 -26.38 -5.60 13.07
C PRO A 30 -26.50 -4.38 13.97
N ALA A 31 -27.70 -3.79 14.04
CA ALA A 31 -27.98 -2.63 14.85
C ALA A 31 -27.53 -2.88 16.30
N ARG A 32 -26.62 -2.04 16.82
CA ARG A 32 -26.23 -2.07 18.22
C ARG A 32 -27.51 -1.97 19.05
N LYS A 33 -27.76 -2.98 19.89
CA LYS A 33 -28.87 -2.93 20.86
C LYS A 33 -28.77 -1.62 21.65
N PRO A 34 -29.87 -0.89 21.85
CA PRO A 34 -29.84 0.33 22.64
C PRO A 34 -29.37 -0.03 24.06
N ARG A 35 -28.33 0.64 24.55
CA ARG A 35 -27.92 0.56 25.95
C ARG A 35 -29.10 1.01 26.81
N ARG A 36 -29.55 0.17 27.74
CA ARG A 36 -30.52 0.56 28.77
C ARG A 36 -29.95 1.73 29.56
N HIS A 37 -30.63 2.86 29.52
CA HIS A 37 -30.42 3.97 30.45
C HIS A 37 -30.76 3.47 31.86
N GLY A 38 -29.78 3.43 32.76
CA GLY A 38 -30.05 3.12 34.16
C GLY A 38 -28.89 2.49 34.91
N GLU A 39 -27.63 2.92 34.64
CA GLU A 39 -26.56 2.69 35.62
C GLU A 39 -25.83 4.04 35.80
N ALA A 40 -25.79 4.52 37.04
CA ALA A 40 -25.03 5.69 37.48
C ALA A 40 -23.55 5.51 37.09
N PRO A 41 -22.80 6.60 36.80
CA PRO A 41 -21.38 6.48 36.54
C PRO A 41 -20.68 6.03 37.83
N GLY A 42 -20.49 4.71 37.92
CA GLY A 42 -19.64 4.10 38.92
C GLY A 42 -18.21 4.60 38.73
N ALA A 43 -17.61 4.98 39.86
CA ALA A 43 -16.26 5.45 40.03
C ALA A 43 -15.22 4.39 39.59
N ASP A 44 -14.93 4.33 38.30
CA ASP A 44 -13.78 3.62 37.71
C ASP A 44 -13.05 4.54 36.69
N ALA A 45 -12.99 5.81 36.98
CA ALA A 45 -12.00 6.72 36.42
C ALA A 45 -10.71 6.64 37.24
N ALA A 46 -10.34 5.45 37.71
CA ALA A 46 -9.10 5.20 38.41
C ALA A 46 -7.95 5.06 37.41
N SER A 47 -7.11 6.11 37.31
CA SER A 47 -5.69 6.10 36.96
C SER A 47 -5.28 5.16 35.82
N GLN A 48 -5.73 5.40 34.58
CA GLN A 48 -4.95 4.93 33.43
C GLN A 48 -3.70 5.82 33.36
N GLN A 49 -2.57 5.29 33.80
CA GLN A 49 -1.28 5.92 33.52
C GLN A 49 -1.20 6.23 32.01
N PRO A 50 -0.67 7.39 31.61
CA PRO A 50 -0.50 7.67 30.18
C PRO A 50 0.31 6.51 29.54
N PRO A 51 -0.06 6.08 28.31
CA PRO A 51 0.62 4.97 27.65
C PRO A 51 2.12 5.22 27.57
N SER A 52 2.91 4.20 27.83
CA SER A 52 4.37 4.27 27.74
C SER A 52 4.81 4.69 26.34
N ILE A 53 6.05 5.15 26.19
CA ILE A 53 6.62 5.51 24.88
C ILE A 53 6.62 4.31 23.93
N ASP A 54 6.97 3.12 24.41
CA ASP A 54 6.96 1.91 23.59
C ASP A 54 5.53 1.56 23.12
N GLU A 55 4.53 1.61 23.99
CA GLU A 55 3.13 1.40 23.60
C GLU A 55 2.63 2.43 22.57
N GLN A 56 3.07 3.69 22.67
CA GLN A 56 2.72 4.70 21.68
C GLN A 56 3.41 4.45 20.33
N LEU A 57 4.66 3.99 20.31
CA LEU A 57 5.38 3.62 19.10
C LEU A 57 4.79 2.36 18.46
N ASP A 58 4.38 1.36 19.23
CA ASP A 58 3.68 0.16 18.73
C ASP A 58 2.32 0.52 18.14
N ARG A 59 1.60 1.43 18.78
CA ARG A 59 0.37 2.00 18.22
C ARG A 59 0.63 2.72 16.90
N ALA A 60 1.67 3.55 16.82
CA ALA A 60 2.03 4.27 15.60
C ALA A 60 2.41 3.29 14.46
N GLU A 61 3.18 2.24 14.75
CA GLU A 61 3.47 1.18 13.78
C GLU A 61 2.19 0.49 13.29
N THR A 62 1.28 0.15 14.19
CA THR A 62 -0.01 -0.47 13.86
C THR A 62 -0.86 0.46 12.99
N CYS A 63 -0.90 1.76 13.29
CA CYS A 63 -1.57 2.76 12.46
C CYS A 63 -0.99 2.81 11.06
N SER A 64 0.35 2.85 10.93
CA SER A 64 1.03 2.85 9.64
C SER A 64 0.69 1.60 8.80
N ARG A 65 0.67 0.42 9.42
CA ARG A 65 0.35 -0.86 8.75
C ARG A 65 -1.12 -1.00 8.36
N SER A 66 -2.01 -0.27 9.02
CA SER A 66 -3.47 -0.30 8.74
C SER A 66 -3.96 0.84 7.84
N GLY A 67 -3.05 1.63 7.26
CA GLY A 67 -3.38 2.75 6.35
C GLY A 67 -3.66 4.09 7.05
N ARG A 68 -3.63 4.15 8.40
CA ARG A 68 -3.79 5.39 9.18
C ARG A 68 -2.47 6.15 9.28
N ILE A 69 -1.94 6.56 8.15
CA ILE A 69 -0.58 7.09 8.00
C ILE A 69 -0.37 8.39 8.78
N ASP A 70 -1.30 9.35 8.66
CA ASP A 70 -1.17 10.67 9.30
C ASP A 70 -1.24 10.56 10.83
N GLU A 71 -2.04 9.61 11.36
CA GLU A 71 -2.06 9.32 12.80
C GLU A 71 -0.71 8.79 13.27
N ALA A 72 -0.09 7.87 12.52
CA ALA A 72 1.23 7.32 12.84
C ALA A 72 2.31 8.41 12.86
N ILE A 73 2.34 9.26 11.83
CA ILE A 73 3.27 10.39 11.74
C ILE A 73 3.05 11.37 12.88
N GLY A 74 1.79 11.68 13.20
CA GLY A 74 1.42 12.57 14.30
C GLY A 74 1.94 12.09 15.65
N ILE A 75 1.76 10.79 15.97
CA ILE A 75 2.27 10.18 17.21
C ILE A 75 3.80 10.29 17.27
N CYS A 76 4.51 9.90 16.21
CA CYS A 76 5.97 9.95 16.20
C CYS A 76 6.51 11.37 16.32
N ASN A 77 5.91 12.35 15.65
CA ASN A 77 6.31 13.75 15.73
C ASN A 77 6.08 14.34 17.13
N ALA A 78 5.01 13.93 17.81
CA ALA A 78 4.74 14.35 19.19
C ALA A 78 5.76 13.76 20.19
N LEU A 79 6.20 12.51 19.99
CA LEU A 79 7.17 11.85 20.86
C LEU A 79 8.63 12.31 20.62
N ARG A 80 8.97 12.67 19.41
CA ARG A 80 10.34 12.91 18.97
C ARG A 80 11.11 13.94 19.82
N PRO A 81 10.56 15.10 20.19
CA PRO A 81 11.29 16.07 21.03
C PRO A 81 11.71 15.49 22.39
N ALA A 82 10.83 14.73 23.05
CA ALA A 82 11.12 14.08 24.31
C ALA A 82 12.19 12.98 24.16
N LEU A 83 12.13 12.21 23.05
CA LEU A 83 13.11 11.17 22.73
C LEU A 83 14.51 11.75 22.45
N VAL A 84 14.59 12.90 21.78
CA VAL A 84 15.84 13.62 21.58
C VAL A 84 16.41 14.10 22.90
N ALA A 85 15.56 14.63 23.79
CA ALA A 85 15.98 15.12 25.11
C ALA A 85 16.41 13.98 26.05
N SER A 86 15.84 12.77 25.94
CA SER A 86 16.21 11.63 26.76
C SER A 86 17.60 11.07 26.44
N GLY A 87 18.12 11.32 25.24
CA GLY A 87 19.42 10.80 24.80
C GLY A 87 19.43 9.29 24.55
N ASP A 88 18.28 8.59 24.54
CA ASP A 88 18.20 7.16 24.21
C ASP A 88 18.22 6.92 22.68
N PRO A 89 19.34 6.44 22.11
CA PRO A 89 19.44 6.24 20.67
C PRO A 89 18.53 5.10 20.18
N GLN A 90 18.27 4.08 21.01
CA GLN A 90 17.50 2.89 20.59
C GLN A 90 16.04 3.24 20.37
N THR A 91 15.42 3.94 21.32
CA THR A 91 14.01 4.35 21.22
C THR A 91 13.83 5.46 20.16
N LEU A 92 14.79 6.39 20.06
CA LEU A 92 14.79 7.41 19.00
C LEU A 92 14.95 6.77 17.60
N GLY A 93 15.84 5.78 17.45
CA GLY A 93 16.02 5.02 16.23
C GLY A 93 14.75 4.25 15.83
N TRP A 94 14.04 3.70 16.81
CA TRP A 94 12.78 3.00 16.57
C TRP A 94 11.66 3.97 16.14
N CYS A 95 11.59 5.15 16.74
CA CYS A 95 10.70 6.23 16.29
C CYS A 95 11.00 6.65 14.84
N ASP A 96 12.29 6.83 14.49
CA ASP A 96 12.71 7.14 13.12
C ASP A 96 12.33 5.99 12.14
N PHE A 97 12.38 4.72 12.57
CA PHE A 97 11.89 3.58 11.77
C PHE A 97 10.38 3.67 11.50
N VAL A 98 9.56 3.95 12.51
CA VAL A 98 8.10 4.06 12.34
C VAL A 98 7.75 5.24 11.43
N LEU A 99 8.46 6.36 11.54
CA LEU A 99 8.34 7.49 10.60
C LEU A 99 8.70 7.07 9.18
N ALA A 100 9.81 6.35 8.99
CA ALA A 100 10.23 5.88 7.68
C ALA A 100 9.22 4.93 7.04
N LEU A 101 8.67 3.98 7.81
CA LEU A 101 7.61 3.07 7.38
C LEU A 101 6.36 3.86 6.96
N SER A 102 5.97 4.87 7.76
CA SER A 102 4.80 5.70 7.47
C SER A 102 4.99 6.53 6.19
N HIS A 103 6.16 7.12 6.00
CA HIS A 103 6.48 7.84 4.77
C HIS A 103 6.54 6.92 3.55
N LEU A 104 7.08 5.69 3.69
CA LEU A 104 7.10 4.70 2.62
C LEU A 104 5.67 4.33 2.17
N ASN A 105 4.78 4.08 3.14
CA ASN A 105 3.37 3.76 2.87
C ASN A 105 2.61 4.95 2.27
N ALA A 106 3.01 6.19 2.59
CA ALA A 106 2.48 7.41 1.99
C ALA A 106 3.04 7.73 0.60
N GLY A 107 3.96 6.92 0.05
CA GLY A 107 4.64 7.22 -1.22
C GLY A 107 5.73 8.30 -1.14
N ARG A 108 6.07 8.78 0.06
CA ARG A 108 7.09 9.82 0.32
C ARG A 108 8.48 9.19 0.40
N ALA A 109 9.02 8.76 -0.76
CA ALA A 109 10.25 7.96 -0.82
C ALA A 109 11.46 8.70 -0.22
N LYS A 110 11.61 10.00 -0.45
CA LYS A 110 12.71 10.81 0.09
C LYS A 110 12.71 10.84 1.62
N GLU A 111 11.57 11.16 2.22
CA GLU A 111 11.39 11.21 3.66
C GLU A 111 11.58 9.82 4.30
N ALA A 112 11.10 8.77 3.62
CA ALA A 112 11.28 7.38 4.05
C ALA A 112 12.77 7.00 4.10
N VAL A 113 13.54 7.36 3.06
CA VAL A 113 14.98 7.11 2.99
C VAL A 113 15.73 7.88 4.09
N ILE A 114 15.42 9.17 4.27
CA ILE A 114 16.05 10.01 5.30
C ILE A 114 15.81 9.44 6.71
N ALA A 115 14.55 9.17 7.04
CA ALA A 115 14.20 8.63 8.35
C ALA A 115 14.76 7.21 8.55
N GLY A 116 14.78 6.38 7.49
CA GLY A 116 15.34 5.04 7.52
C GLY A 116 16.84 5.01 7.83
N TYR A 117 17.64 5.86 7.18
CA TYR A 117 19.06 5.97 7.50
C TYR A 117 19.30 6.47 8.92
N ARG A 118 18.50 7.45 9.41
CA ARG A 118 18.59 7.89 10.81
C ARG A 118 18.28 6.77 11.81
N ALA A 119 17.32 5.90 11.47
CA ALA A 119 17.00 4.72 12.27
C ALA A 119 18.18 3.74 12.32
N VAL A 120 18.70 3.36 11.14
CA VAL A 120 19.81 2.41 11.02
C VAL A 120 21.08 2.90 11.73
N ALA A 121 21.34 4.20 11.73
CA ALA A 121 22.52 4.79 12.42
C ALA A 121 22.45 4.71 13.95
N LYS A 122 21.28 4.52 14.54
CA LYS A 122 21.07 4.55 16.00
C LYS A 122 20.82 3.17 16.61
N LEU A 123 20.34 2.23 15.80
CA LEU A 123 19.90 0.92 16.30
C LEU A 123 21.07 -0.05 16.46
N ALA A 124 21.13 -0.71 17.60
CA ALA A 124 22.07 -1.79 17.86
C ALA A 124 21.72 -3.05 17.03
N PRO A 125 22.70 -3.95 16.78
CA PRO A 125 22.46 -5.22 16.11
C PRO A 125 21.30 -6.01 16.70
N GLY A 126 20.49 -6.62 15.84
CA GLY A 126 19.33 -7.43 16.22
C GLY A 126 18.05 -7.11 15.45
N THR A 127 16.90 -7.46 16.02
CA THR A 127 15.59 -7.41 15.36
C THR A 127 15.21 -6.01 14.87
N ARG A 128 15.38 -4.95 15.71
CA ARG A 128 15.01 -3.57 15.33
C ARG A 128 15.87 -3.07 14.15
N LEU A 129 17.17 -3.36 14.17
CA LEU A 129 18.06 -3.02 13.07
C LEU A 129 17.73 -3.79 11.79
N MET A 130 17.50 -5.10 11.87
CA MET A 130 17.09 -5.93 10.74
C MET A 130 15.82 -5.37 10.07
N ARG A 131 14.79 -5.07 10.86
CA ARG A 131 13.52 -4.52 10.36
C ARG A 131 13.71 -3.14 9.71
N SER A 132 14.58 -2.31 10.27
CA SER A 132 14.88 -0.98 9.70
C SER A 132 15.65 -1.08 8.40
N LEU A 133 16.63 -1.99 8.29
CA LEU A 133 17.39 -2.23 7.08
C LEU A 133 16.50 -2.76 5.93
N THR A 134 15.59 -3.72 6.21
CA THR A 134 14.69 -4.26 5.17
C THR A 134 13.67 -3.23 4.69
N MET A 135 13.11 -2.42 5.59
CA MET A 135 12.22 -1.32 5.22
C MET A 135 12.97 -0.26 4.39
N LEU A 136 14.18 0.13 4.81
CA LEU A 136 15.01 1.08 4.08
C LEU A 136 15.38 0.54 2.69
N ALA A 137 15.67 -0.76 2.56
CA ALA A 137 15.92 -1.39 1.26
C ALA A 137 14.74 -1.23 0.31
N SER A 138 13.51 -1.45 0.81
CA SER A 138 12.28 -1.23 0.02
C SER A 138 12.10 0.25 -0.38
N ALA A 139 12.44 1.19 0.50
CA ALA A 139 12.38 2.61 0.20
C ALA A 139 13.41 3.01 -0.88
N VAL A 140 14.65 2.51 -0.76
CA VAL A 140 15.74 2.76 -1.71
C VAL A 140 15.44 2.13 -3.07
N ALA A 141 14.89 0.90 -3.11
CA ALA A 141 14.46 0.25 -4.36
C ALA A 141 13.47 1.11 -5.14
N ARG A 142 12.50 1.74 -4.45
CA ARG A 142 11.50 2.63 -5.08
C ARG A 142 12.10 3.92 -5.65
N THR A 143 13.31 4.32 -5.22
CA THR A 143 14.04 5.41 -5.87
C THR A 143 14.80 4.95 -7.13
N GLY A 144 14.81 3.64 -7.41
CA GLY A 144 15.52 3.01 -8.52
C GLY A 144 17.02 2.76 -8.24
N ASP A 145 17.47 2.85 -6.99
CA ASP A 145 18.83 2.44 -6.58
C ASP A 145 18.83 0.95 -6.20
N ALA A 146 18.92 0.09 -7.22
CA ALA A 146 18.91 -1.36 -7.04
C ALA A 146 20.13 -1.85 -6.25
N ALA A 147 21.31 -1.29 -6.51
CA ALA A 147 22.56 -1.68 -5.84
C ALA A 147 22.51 -1.35 -4.34
N GLY A 148 22.07 -0.14 -3.98
CA GLY A 148 21.89 0.26 -2.60
C GLY A 148 20.84 -0.56 -1.87
N ALA A 149 19.74 -0.91 -2.53
CA ALA A 149 18.71 -1.77 -1.94
C ALA A 149 19.25 -3.18 -1.64
N LEU A 150 19.98 -3.80 -2.57
CA LEU A 150 20.55 -5.14 -2.38
C LEU A 150 21.61 -5.15 -1.27
N GLU A 151 22.47 -4.13 -1.16
CA GLU A 151 23.42 -3.98 -0.07
C GLU A 151 22.72 -3.92 1.30
N LEU A 152 21.63 -3.15 1.40
CA LEU A 152 20.85 -3.06 2.62
C LEU A 152 20.18 -4.40 2.99
N LEU A 153 19.69 -5.16 2.01
CA LEU A 153 19.15 -6.51 2.25
C LEU A 153 20.25 -7.47 2.75
N GLU A 154 21.45 -7.41 2.20
CA GLU A 154 22.56 -8.24 2.68
C GLU A 154 22.96 -7.89 4.12
N ARG A 155 23.05 -6.61 4.47
CA ARG A 155 23.26 -6.15 5.84
C ARG A 155 22.13 -6.60 6.79
N ALA A 156 20.87 -6.59 6.33
CA ALA A 156 19.75 -7.09 7.10
C ALA A 156 19.83 -8.61 7.34
N LYS A 157 20.24 -9.37 6.32
CA LYS A 157 20.44 -10.81 6.39
C LYS A 157 21.51 -11.20 7.44
N GLN A 158 22.55 -10.39 7.57
CA GLN A 158 23.59 -10.57 8.61
C GLN A 158 23.02 -10.45 10.04
N GLN A 159 21.86 -9.82 10.22
CA GLN A 159 21.20 -9.75 11.54
C GLN A 159 20.37 -11.00 11.88
N LEU A 160 20.01 -11.85 10.90
CA LEU A 160 19.13 -13.00 11.11
C LEU A 160 19.58 -13.98 12.24
N PRO A 161 20.88 -14.24 12.46
CA PRO A 161 21.30 -15.08 13.59
C PRO A 161 20.91 -14.52 14.96
N LEU A 162 20.68 -13.21 15.07
CA LEU A 162 20.25 -12.53 16.29
C LEU A 162 18.71 -12.43 16.42
N VAL A 163 17.96 -12.89 15.40
CA VAL A 163 16.49 -12.80 15.35
C VAL A 163 15.89 -14.15 15.65
N HIS A 164 15.36 -14.33 16.86
CA HIS A 164 14.79 -15.61 17.32
C HIS A 164 13.29 -15.72 17.06
N SER A 165 12.58 -14.60 16.90
CA SER A 165 11.14 -14.55 16.65
C SER A 165 10.81 -15.02 15.23
N PRO A 166 10.02 -16.11 15.05
CA PRO A 166 9.56 -16.54 13.71
C PRO A 166 8.77 -15.43 13.00
N ARG A 167 7.99 -14.67 13.75
CA ARG A 167 7.24 -13.51 13.24
C ARG A 167 8.16 -12.46 12.61
N ASP A 168 9.26 -12.10 13.27
CA ASP A 168 10.20 -11.12 12.76
C ASP A 168 11.03 -11.64 11.58
N ARG A 169 11.34 -12.95 11.59
CA ARG A 169 11.95 -13.62 10.42
C ARG A 169 11.00 -13.66 9.24
N CYS A 170 9.69 -13.87 9.46
CA CYS A 170 8.67 -13.76 8.42
C CYS A 170 8.64 -12.33 7.84
N LEU A 171 8.64 -11.31 8.69
CA LEU A 171 8.70 -9.90 8.24
C LEU A 171 9.95 -9.59 7.40
N PHE A 172 11.10 -10.17 7.75
CA PHE A 172 12.31 -10.05 6.91
C PHE A 172 12.03 -10.54 5.48
N TRP A 173 11.49 -11.76 5.33
CA TRP A 173 11.22 -12.35 4.03
C TRP A 173 10.12 -11.62 3.26
N VAL A 174 9.07 -11.16 3.94
CA VAL A 174 8.02 -10.31 3.33
C VAL A 174 8.62 -9.04 2.73
N ASN A 175 9.49 -8.36 3.48
CA ASN A 175 10.13 -7.13 3.01
C ASN A 175 11.13 -7.40 1.87
N CYS A 176 11.86 -8.53 1.90
CA CYS A 176 12.69 -8.97 0.77
C CYS A 176 11.86 -9.14 -0.48
N GLY A 177 10.74 -9.88 -0.40
CA GLY A 177 9.80 -10.06 -1.52
C GLY A 177 9.30 -8.73 -2.07
N SER A 178 8.88 -7.82 -1.19
CA SER A 178 8.42 -6.48 -1.58
C SER A 178 9.52 -5.63 -2.23
N THR A 179 10.79 -5.80 -1.79
CA THR A 179 11.93 -5.11 -2.40
C THR A 179 12.20 -5.63 -3.81
N PHE A 180 12.22 -6.95 -4.02
CA PHE A 180 12.40 -7.54 -5.34
C PHE A 180 11.23 -7.23 -6.28
N HIS A 181 9.99 -7.19 -5.77
CA HIS A 181 8.84 -6.70 -6.53
C HIS A 181 9.10 -5.25 -7.01
N ALA A 182 9.53 -4.36 -6.13
CA ALA A 182 9.83 -2.95 -6.50
C ALA A 182 10.97 -2.83 -7.53
N LEU A 183 11.88 -3.79 -7.57
CA LEU A 183 12.96 -3.91 -8.56
C LEU A 183 12.50 -4.58 -9.87
N GLY A 184 11.28 -5.10 -9.94
CA GLY A 184 10.74 -5.82 -11.11
C GLY A 184 11.18 -7.28 -11.21
N ASP A 185 11.89 -7.83 -10.22
CA ASP A 185 12.32 -9.22 -10.17
C ASP A 185 11.25 -10.10 -9.47
N MET A 186 10.21 -10.47 -10.23
CA MET A 186 9.09 -11.24 -9.71
C MET A 186 9.47 -12.66 -9.28
N GLU A 187 10.47 -13.27 -9.89
CA GLU A 187 10.90 -14.62 -9.54
C GLU A 187 11.50 -14.64 -8.14
N ARG A 188 12.42 -13.73 -7.84
CA ARG A 188 12.97 -13.57 -6.49
C ARG A 188 11.92 -13.08 -5.48
N ALA A 189 10.99 -12.21 -5.91
CA ALA A 189 9.88 -11.80 -5.04
C ALA A 189 9.03 -12.99 -4.59
N ILE A 190 8.74 -13.94 -5.49
CA ILE A 190 8.03 -15.20 -5.18
C ILE A 190 8.86 -16.08 -4.23
N GLU A 191 10.15 -16.30 -4.52
CA GLU A 191 11.04 -17.12 -3.67
C GLU A 191 11.03 -16.62 -2.22
N HIS A 192 11.18 -15.32 -2.01
CA HIS A 192 11.18 -14.75 -0.66
C HIS A 192 9.79 -14.77 -0.01
N SER A 193 8.72 -14.56 -0.78
CA SER A 193 7.36 -14.69 -0.26
C SER A 193 7.03 -16.12 0.17
N MET A 194 7.55 -17.15 -0.50
CA MET A 194 7.44 -18.55 -0.09
C MET A 194 8.20 -18.82 1.21
N GLN A 195 9.40 -18.21 1.39
CA GLN A 195 10.13 -18.30 2.67
C GLN A 195 9.34 -17.66 3.81
N ALA A 196 8.63 -16.56 3.56
CA ALA A 196 7.76 -15.94 4.54
C ALA A 196 6.55 -16.84 4.87
N GLU A 197 5.89 -17.41 3.85
CA GLU A 197 4.73 -18.29 4.02
C GLU A 197 5.08 -19.53 4.84
N ALA A 198 6.25 -20.12 4.64
CA ALA A 198 6.70 -21.30 5.37
C ALA A 198 6.80 -21.09 6.89
N LEU A 199 6.97 -19.83 7.35
CA LEU A 199 7.06 -19.49 8.77
C LEU A 199 5.69 -19.23 9.42
N LEU A 200 4.60 -19.07 8.65
CA LEU A 200 3.27 -18.74 9.21
C LEU A 200 2.76 -19.72 10.28
N PRO A 201 3.00 -21.04 10.18
CA PRO A 201 2.54 -21.98 11.22
C PRO A 201 3.24 -21.82 12.58
N GLU A 202 4.34 -21.07 12.65
CA GLU A 202 5.17 -20.95 13.85
C GLU A 202 4.74 -19.82 14.81
N PHE A 203 3.76 -18.96 14.41
CA PHE A 203 3.28 -17.84 15.22
C PHE A 203 1.84 -17.45 14.88
N GLU A 204 1.20 -16.72 15.80
CA GLU A 204 -0.15 -16.19 15.60
C GLU A 204 -0.11 -14.67 15.37
N ASP A 205 -0.37 -14.24 14.13
CA ASP A 205 -0.59 -12.86 13.73
C ASP A 205 -1.50 -12.88 12.49
N PRO A 206 -2.84 -12.87 12.68
CA PRO A 206 -3.79 -12.98 11.56
C PRO A 206 -3.59 -11.93 10.48
N TYR A 207 -3.15 -10.72 10.86
CA TYR A 207 -2.89 -9.66 9.89
C TYR A 207 -1.67 -9.99 9.03
N LEU A 208 -0.55 -10.39 9.66
CA LEU A 208 0.66 -10.74 8.92
C LEU A 208 0.46 -11.99 8.06
N HIS A 209 -0.30 -12.99 8.57
CA HIS A 209 -0.69 -14.16 7.77
C HIS A 209 -1.46 -13.78 6.51
N GLY A 210 -2.47 -12.92 6.66
CA GLY A 210 -3.28 -12.44 5.54
C GLY A 210 -2.44 -11.66 4.51
N ALA A 211 -1.63 -10.72 4.98
CA ALA A 211 -0.76 -9.89 4.14
C ALA A 211 0.30 -10.72 3.41
N THR A 212 0.93 -11.70 4.09
CA THR A 212 1.95 -12.59 3.49
C THR A 212 1.36 -13.42 2.35
N LYS A 213 0.20 -14.05 2.57
CA LYS A 213 -0.48 -14.83 1.53
C LYS A 213 -0.91 -13.95 0.35
N MET A 214 -1.43 -12.76 0.63
CA MET A 214 -1.81 -11.81 -0.40
C MET A 214 -0.60 -11.41 -1.27
N ASN A 215 0.54 -11.08 -0.66
CA ASN A 215 1.76 -10.73 -1.39
C ASN A 215 2.26 -11.87 -2.28
N LEU A 216 2.26 -13.12 -1.78
CA LEU A 216 2.67 -14.26 -2.59
C LEU A 216 1.75 -14.48 -3.80
N LEU A 217 0.43 -14.42 -3.58
CA LEU A 217 -0.56 -14.54 -4.66
C LEU A 217 -0.39 -13.43 -5.69
N LEU A 218 -0.16 -12.20 -5.23
CA LEU A 218 0.09 -11.05 -6.08
C LEU A 218 1.32 -11.23 -6.96
N HIS A 219 2.46 -11.62 -6.39
CA HIS A 219 3.69 -11.83 -7.15
C HIS A 219 3.53 -12.93 -8.20
N ARG A 220 2.87 -14.05 -7.84
CA ARG A 220 2.53 -15.13 -8.80
C ARG A 220 1.60 -14.64 -9.91
N LEU A 221 0.59 -13.84 -9.56
CA LEU A 221 -0.37 -13.31 -10.53
C LEU A 221 0.32 -12.39 -11.53
N ILE A 222 1.14 -11.44 -11.08
CA ILE A 222 1.90 -10.54 -11.96
C ILE A 222 2.79 -11.32 -12.92
N LEU A 223 3.51 -12.32 -12.41
CA LEU A 223 4.37 -13.17 -13.26
C LEU A 223 3.56 -13.97 -14.28
N ALA A 224 2.42 -14.57 -13.87
CA ALA A 224 1.56 -15.34 -14.76
C ALA A 224 0.93 -14.46 -15.85
N VAL A 225 0.48 -13.26 -15.52
CA VAL A 225 -0.05 -12.27 -16.47
C VAL A 225 1.02 -11.86 -17.48
N GLY A 226 2.26 -11.62 -17.04
CA GLY A 226 3.38 -11.29 -17.93
C GLY A 226 3.71 -12.41 -18.91
N ARG A 227 3.42 -13.68 -18.57
CA ARG A 227 3.70 -14.86 -19.41
C ARG A 227 2.53 -15.28 -20.30
N CYS A 228 1.30 -14.88 -19.98
CA CYS A 228 0.10 -15.38 -20.68
C CYS A 228 -0.18 -14.73 -22.04
N HIS A 229 0.51 -13.63 -22.39
CA HIS A 229 0.32 -12.87 -23.64
C HIS A 229 -1.16 -12.58 -23.98
N GLY A 230 -1.97 -12.29 -22.96
CA GLY A 230 -3.41 -11.99 -23.09
C GLY A 230 -4.32 -13.22 -23.19
N ALA A 231 -3.81 -14.45 -23.09
CA ALA A 231 -4.61 -15.66 -23.08
C ALA A 231 -4.83 -16.18 -21.64
N GLU A 232 -6.06 -16.53 -21.31
CA GLU A 232 -6.35 -17.16 -20.02
C GLU A 232 -5.79 -18.59 -19.98
N THR A 233 -4.88 -18.86 -19.04
CA THR A 233 -4.31 -20.19 -18.82
C THR A 233 -4.94 -20.85 -17.58
N PRO A 234 -4.96 -22.19 -17.47
CA PRO A 234 -5.47 -22.88 -16.29
C PRO A 234 -4.77 -22.43 -14.99
N GLU A 235 -3.46 -22.16 -15.07
CA GLU A 235 -2.68 -21.63 -13.93
C GLU A 235 -3.19 -20.25 -13.50
N LEU A 236 -3.40 -19.34 -14.45
CA LEU A 236 -3.89 -18.00 -14.18
C LEU A 236 -5.30 -18.01 -13.62
N SER A 237 -6.19 -18.86 -14.16
CA SER A 237 -7.55 -19.04 -13.63
C SER A 237 -7.54 -19.56 -12.20
N ALA A 238 -6.65 -20.50 -11.87
CA ALA A 238 -6.48 -21.03 -10.52
C ALA A 238 -5.99 -19.93 -9.55
N LEU A 239 -4.98 -19.14 -9.95
CA LEU A 239 -4.45 -18.03 -9.16
C LEU A 239 -5.52 -16.95 -8.90
N LEU A 240 -6.32 -16.61 -9.92
CA LEU A 240 -7.42 -15.65 -9.77
C LEU A 240 -8.50 -16.16 -8.81
N ALA A 241 -8.83 -17.45 -8.83
CA ALA A 241 -9.77 -18.06 -7.90
C ALA A 241 -9.22 -18.06 -6.47
N GLU A 242 -7.94 -18.40 -6.30
CA GLU A 242 -7.27 -18.38 -4.98
C GLU A 242 -7.20 -16.96 -4.41
N PHE A 243 -6.87 -15.98 -5.25
CA PHE A 243 -6.85 -14.56 -4.87
C PHE A 243 -8.24 -14.10 -4.40
N SER A 244 -9.30 -14.43 -5.16
CA SER A 244 -10.67 -14.10 -4.78
C SER A 244 -11.05 -14.68 -3.42
N SER A 245 -10.73 -15.96 -3.19
CA SER A 245 -10.96 -16.62 -1.90
C SER A 245 -10.17 -15.96 -0.76
N GLN A 246 -8.95 -15.50 -1.01
CA GLN A 246 -8.15 -14.78 0.00
C GLN A 246 -8.75 -13.41 0.31
N VAL A 247 -9.25 -12.68 -0.70
CA VAL A 247 -9.97 -11.41 -0.51
C VAL A 247 -11.20 -11.61 0.37
N GLU A 248 -12.01 -12.66 0.12
CA GLU A 248 -13.18 -12.99 0.95
C GLU A 248 -12.80 -13.21 2.42
N ARG A 249 -11.74 -13.99 2.67
CA ARG A 249 -11.23 -14.25 4.03
C ARG A 249 -10.78 -12.97 4.73
N LEU A 250 -10.07 -12.09 4.03
CA LEU A 250 -9.57 -10.84 4.60
C LEU A 250 -10.72 -9.87 4.91
N VAL A 251 -11.71 -9.74 4.02
CA VAL A 251 -12.90 -8.91 4.25
C VAL A 251 -13.69 -9.44 5.46
N ALA A 252 -13.92 -10.75 5.54
CA ALA A 252 -14.61 -11.37 6.67
C ALA A 252 -13.87 -11.17 8.01
N ALA A 253 -12.54 -11.10 7.97
CA ALA A 253 -11.68 -10.81 9.13
C ALA A 253 -11.55 -9.30 9.44
N GLY A 254 -12.19 -8.41 8.67
CA GLY A 254 -12.09 -6.95 8.82
C GLY A 254 -10.72 -6.37 8.41
N GLN A 255 -9.91 -7.12 7.68
CA GLN A 255 -8.59 -6.71 7.21
C GLN A 255 -8.70 -6.01 5.84
N HIS A 256 -9.25 -4.81 5.84
CA HIS A 256 -9.59 -4.09 4.61
C HIS A 256 -8.38 -3.50 3.88
N TYR A 257 -7.32 -3.08 4.59
CA TYR A 257 -6.19 -2.40 3.96
C TYR A 257 -5.41 -3.29 2.96
N PRO A 258 -5.06 -4.56 3.26
CA PRO A 258 -4.48 -5.46 2.28
C PRO A 258 -5.36 -5.70 1.04
N VAL A 259 -6.69 -5.72 1.22
CA VAL A 259 -7.65 -5.87 0.12
C VAL A 259 -7.63 -4.64 -0.78
N ALA A 260 -7.64 -3.44 -0.20
CA ALA A 260 -7.54 -2.19 -0.97
C ALA A 260 -6.27 -2.16 -1.81
N LYS A 261 -5.12 -2.55 -1.23
CA LYS A 261 -3.83 -2.60 -1.94
C LYS A 261 -3.79 -3.64 -3.06
N GLY A 262 -4.36 -4.83 -2.85
CA GLY A 262 -4.34 -5.91 -3.85
C GLY A 262 -5.39 -5.75 -4.96
N ALA A 263 -6.40 -4.90 -4.77
CA ALA A 263 -7.48 -4.75 -5.75
C ALA A 263 -7.04 -4.12 -7.07
N GLU A 264 -6.02 -3.25 -7.06
CA GLU A 264 -5.42 -2.68 -8.27
C GLU A 264 -4.80 -3.78 -9.13
N ASP A 265 -3.98 -4.62 -8.53
CA ASP A 265 -3.20 -5.63 -9.25
C ASP A 265 -4.08 -6.72 -9.86
N ILE A 266 -5.12 -7.16 -9.14
CA ILE A 266 -6.07 -8.13 -9.71
C ILE A 266 -6.91 -7.51 -10.83
N ALA A 267 -7.25 -6.22 -10.72
CA ALA A 267 -7.95 -5.52 -11.78
C ALA A 267 -7.07 -5.39 -13.03
N ASP A 268 -5.79 -5.06 -12.88
CA ASP A 268 -4.82 -4.98 -13.98
C ASP A 268 -4.67 -6.36 -14.66
N ALA A 269 -4.69 -7.47 -13.90
CA ALA A 269 -4.71 -8.82 -14.44
C ALA A 269 -5.98 -9.09 -15.28
N TYR A 270 -7.16 -8.74 -14.80
CA TYR A 270 -8.40 -8.87 -15.56
C TYR A 270 -8.43 -7.97 -16.79
N ILE A 271 -7.90 -6.74 -16.71
CA ILE A 271 -7.76 -5.84 -17.87
C ILE A 271 -6.87 -6.46 -18.94
N ALA A 272 -5.72 -7.04 -18.56
CA ALA A 272 -4.81 -7.71 -19.47
C ALA A 272 -5.45 -8.90 -20.20
N LEU A 273 -6.46 -9.54 -19.57
CA LEU A 273 -7.27 -10.62 -20.15
C LEU A 273 -8.50 -10.13 -20.93
N GLY A 274 -8.73 -8.80 -21.01
CA GLY A 274 -9.93 -8.23 -21.63
C GLY A 274 -11.22 -8.44 -20.81
N GLN A 275 -11.12 -8.87 -19.54
CA GLN A 275 -12.25 -9.18 -18.66
C GLN A 275 -12.68 -7.95 -17.85
N HIS A 276 -13.09 -6.88 -18.52
CA HIS A 276 -13.34 -5.57 -17.93
C HIS A 276 -14.40 -5.56 -16.82
N GLU A 277 -15.45 -6.40 -16.93
CA GLU A 277 -16.48 -6.49 -15.88
C GLU A 277 -15.92 -7.06 -14.57
N LYS A 278 -15.09 -8.10 -14.64
CA LYS A 278 -14.45 -8.65 -13.45
C LYS A 278 -13.44 -7.67 -12.84
N ALA A 279 -12.71 -6.93 -13.69
CA ALA A 279 -11.84 -5.85 -13.22
C ALA A 279 -12.64 -4.77 -12.47
N ARG A 280 -13.81 -4.37 -12.99
CA ARG A 280 -14.69 -3.40 -12.34
C ARG A 280 -15.19 -3.92 -10.97
N GLU A 281 -15.64 -5.18 -10.91
CA GLU A 281 -16.07 -5.80 -9.64
C GLU A 281 -14.95 -5.80 -8.59
N ALA A 282 -13.73 -6.21 -8.98
CA ALA A 282 -12.56 -6.21 -8.09
C ALA A 282 -12.25 -4.81 -7.56
N LEU A 283 -12.25 -3.80 -8.42
CA LEU A 283 -12.01 -2.40 -8.03
C LEU A 283 -13.09 -1.86 -7.10
N GLN A 284 -14.37 -2.20 -7.31
CA GLN A 284 -15.46 -1.79 -6.43
C GLN A 284 -15.32 -2.39 -5.01
N ILE A 285 -14.83 -3.63 -4.91
CA ILE A 285 -14.49 -4.25 -3.62
C ILE A 285 -13.33 -3.50 -2.98
N GLY A 286 -12.30 -3.19 -3.77
CA GLY A 286 -11.15 -2.39 -3.34
C GLY A 286 -11.56 -1.02 -2.80
N VAL A 287 -12.41 -0.27 -3.51
CA VAL A 287 -12.94 1.05 -3.09
C VAL A 287 -13.64 0.95 -1.74
N LYS A 288 -14.55 -0.02 -1.56
CA LYS A 288 -15.23 -0.24 -0.27
C LYS A 288 -14.25 -0.57 0.85
N SER A 289 -13.22 -1.34 0.54
CA SER A 289 -12.18 -1.71 1.50
C SER A 289 -11.26 -0.51 1.82
N ALA A 290 -10.93 0.34 0.85
CA ALA A 290 -10.18 1.57 1.08
C ALA A 290 -10.97 2.55 1.97
N ASP A 291 -12.29 2.69 1.75
CA ASP A 291 -13.17 3.48 2.61
C ASP A 291 -13.19 2.94 4.05
N ALA A 292 -13.34 1.62 4.22
CA ALA A 292 -13.35 0.98 5.54
C ALA A 292 -12.01 1.15 6.27
N ALA A 293 -10.89 1.11 5.53
CA ALA A 293 -9.54 1.34 6.05
C ALA A 293 -9.19 2.83 6.23
N LYS A 294 -10.04 3.76 5.73
CA LYS A 294 -9.76 5.21 5.66
C LYS A 294 -8.48 5.53 4.87
N ALA A 295 -8.22 4.77 3.83
CA ALA A 295 -7.05 4.87 2.96
C ALA A 295 -7.39 5.72 1.71
N GLY A 296 -7.53 7.03 1.88
CA GLY A 296 -7.94 7.97 0.83
C GLY A 296 -7.07 7.94 -0.43
N PRO A 297 -5.73 8.00 -0.33
CA PRO A 297 -4.86 7.91 -1.50
C PRO A 297 -5.01 6.57 -2.26
N ASP A 298 -5.13 5.45 -1.55
CA ASP A 298 -5.37 4.14 -2.19
C ASP A 298 -6.73 4.10 -2.90
N ARG A 299 -7.76 4.70 -2.30
CA ARG A 299 -9.05 4.91 -2.98
C ARG A 299 -8.88 5.71 -4.27
N GLY A 300 -8.07 6.77 -4.26
CA GLY A 300 -7.77 7.58 -5.45
C GLY A 300 -7.18 6.75 -6.60
N ILE A 301 -6.28 5.80 -6.29
CA ILE A 301 -5.72 4.86 -7.28
C ILE A 301 -6.82 3.97 -7.87
N LEU A 302 -7.68 3.41 -7.03
CA LEU A 302 -8.76 2.52 -7.47
C LEU A 302 -9.80 3.26 -8.33
N GLU A 303 -10.14 4.49 -7.97
CA GLU A 303 -11.00 5.37 -8.77
C GLU A 303 -10.37 5.69 -10.13
N LEU A 304 -9.04 5.91 -10.19
CA LEU A 304 -8.32 6.09 -11.45
C LEU A 304 -8.45 4.86 -12.36
N ARG A 305 -8.30 3.66 -11.83
CA ARG A 305 -8.46 2.41 -12.59
C ARG A 305 -9.90 2.22 -13.08
N LEU A 306 -10.90 2.52 -12.26
CA LEU A 306 -12.31 2.54 -12.67
C LEU A 306 -12.54 3.53 -13.81
N GLY A 307 -12.04 4.75 -13.68
CA GLY A 307 -12.12 5.78 -14.72
C GLY A 307 -11.53 5.33 -16.06
N ARG A 308 -10.38 4.65 -16.03
CA ARG A 308 -9.75 4.07 -17.23
C ARG A 308 -10.63 2.99 -17.87
N ILE A 309 -11.18 2.05 -17.08
CA ILE A 309 -12.08 1.01 -17.61
C ILE A 309 -13.33 1.64 -18.25
N GLU A 310 -13.96 2.61 -17.58
CA GLU A 310 -15.14 3.29 -18.10
C GLU A 310 -14.83 4.08 -19.40
N ARG A 311 -13.65 4.71 -19.48
CA ARG A 311 -13.21 5.39 -20.70
C ARG A 311 -13.04 4.40 -21.86
N LEU A 312 -12.35 3.29 -21.63
CA LEU A 312 -12.14 2.25 -22.65
C LEU A 312 -13.46 1.61 -23.10
N ALA A 313 -14.46 1.57 -22.21
CA ALA A 313 -15.82 1.10 -22.53
C ALA A 313 -16.70 2.19 -23.21
N GLY A 314 -16.17 3.39 -23.47
CA GLY A 314 -16.92 4.52 -24.04
C GLY A 314 -17.94 5.17 -23.09
N GLN A 315 -17.89 4.82 -21.79
CA GLN A 315 -18.80 5.35 -20.76
C GLN A 315 -18.25 6.67 -20.20
N TYR A 316 -18.10 7.68 -21.07
CA TYR A 316 -17.38 8.92 -20.78
C TYR A 316 -17.89 9.71 -19.57
N ARG A 317 -19.20 9.65 -19.28
CA ARG A 317 -19.78 10.32 -18.10
C ARG A 317 -19.28 9.66 -16.81
N ARG A 318 -19.29 8.33 -16.75
CA ARG A 318 -18.77 7.56 -15.59
C ARG A 318 -17.26 7.73 -15.45
N ALA A 319 -16.54 7.62 -16.58
CA ALA A 319 -15.10 7.86 -16.62
C ALA A 319 -14.74 9.24 -16.03
N SER A 320 -15.46 10.30 -16.44
CA SER A 320 -15.24 11.67 -15.93
C SER A 320 -15.45 11.77 -14.42
N ALA A 321 -16.47 11.09 -13.87
CA ALA A 321 -16.74 11.09 -12.44
C ALA A 321 -15.61 10.41 -11.66
N HIS A 322 -15.19 9.21 -12.09
CA HIS A 322 -14.11 8.45 -11.44
C HIS A 322 -12.76 9.16 -11.54
N ILE A 323 -12.38 9.65 -12.73
CA ILE A 323 -11.11 10.38 -12.91
C ILE A 323 -11.12 11.71 -12.12
N GLY A 324 -12.24 12.42 -12.06
CA GLY A 324 -12.36 13.63 -11.27
C GLY A 324 -12.13 13.37 -9.78
N LEU A 325 -12.76 12.31 -9.23
CA LEU A 325 -12.57 11.91 -7.84
C LEU A 325 -11.14 11.42 -7.59
N ALA A 326 -10.52 10.69 -8.53
CA ALA A 326 -9.13 10.28 -8.42
C ALA A 326 -8.19 11.50 -8.34
N LEU A 327 -8.38 12.50 -9.20
CA LEU A 327 -7.61 13.74 -9.17
C LEU A 327 -7.75 14.48 -7.84
N GLU A 328 -8.96 14.56 -7.27
CA GLU A 328 -9.23 15.17 -5.97
C GLU A 328 -8.49 14.43 -4.84
N LEU A 329 -8.63 13.11 -4.76
CA LEU A 329 -8.03 12.29 -3.69
C LEU A 329 -6.50 12.21 -3.79
N LEU A 330 -5.93 12.32 -5.00
CA LEU A 330 -4.48 12.25 -5.22
C LEU A 330 -3.80 13.62 -5.16
N ALA A 331 -4.53 14.73 -5.29
CA ALA A 331 -3.96 16.08 -5.40
C ALA A 331 -3.04 16.45 -4.21
N GLU A 332 -3.43 16.08 -2.99
CA GLU A 332 -2.69 16.36 -1.75
C GLU A 332 -1.78 15.21 -1.33
N SER A 333 -1.78 14.10 -2.10
CA SER A 333 -0.94 12.95 -1.81
C SER A 333 0.48 13.11 -2.35
N ALA A 334 1.41 12.32 -1.81
CA ALA A 334 2.77 12.23 -2.37
C ALA A 334 2.87 11.22 -3.53
N LEU A 335 1.75 10.65 -3.98
CA LEU A 335 1.67 9.67 -5.05
C LEU A 335 1.74 10.35 -6.43
N LEU A 336 2.89 10.99 -6.71
CA LEU A 336 3.09 11.80 -7.92
C LEU A 336 2.96 10.97 -9.20
N LYS A 337 3.31 9.69 -9.18
CA LYS A 337 3.18 8.80 -10.33
C LYS A 337 1.69 8.63 -10.68
N GLU A 338 0.88 8.28 -9.70
CA GLU A 338 -0.54 8.03 -9.84
C GLU A 338 -1.31 9.31 -10.19
N LEU A 339 -0.91 10.45 -9.62
CA LEU A 339 -1.45 11.76 -9.96
C LEU A 339 -1.14 12.13 -11.43
N ALA A 340 0.09 11.87 -11.91
CA ALA A 340 0.45 12.09 -13.29
C ALA A 340 -0.35 11.18 -14.24
N GLU A 341 -0.59 9.92 -13.85
CA GLU A 341 -1.44 8.98 -14.58
C GLU A 341 -2.90 9.47 -14.63
N ALA A 342 -3.45 9.98 -13.53
CA ALA A 342 -4.81 10.53 -13.48
C ALA A 342 -4.98 11.73 -14.42
N HIS A 343 -4.01 12.63 -14.47
CA HIS A 343 -4.02 13.72 -15.46
C HIS A 343 -3.89 13.21 -16.89
N LEU A 344 -3.10 12.15 -17.14
CA LEU A 344 -3.01 11.56 -18.47
C LEU A 344 -4.34 10.92 -18.91
N GLU A 345 -5.00 10.15 -18.02
CA GLU A 345 -6.32 9.57 -18.32
C GLU A 345 -7.38 10.67 -18.56
N ASN A 346 -7.33 11.78 -17.80
CA ASN A 346 -8.20 12.92 -18.03
C ASN A 346 -7.93 13.61 -19.39
N SER A 347 -6.65 13.65 -19.82
CA SER A 347 -6.27 14.14 -21.15
C SER A 347 -6.87 13.25 -22.24
N LEU A 348 -6.68 11.93 -22.15
CA LEU A 348 -7.20 10.96 -23.12
C LEU A 348 -8.74 10.99 -23.19
N LEU A 349 -9.43 11.07 -22.06
CA LEU A 349 -10.87 11.23 -22.00
C LEU A 349 -11.34 12.52 -22.71
N SER A 350 -10.62 13.62 -22.48
CA SER A 350 -10.94 14.91 -23.10
C SER A 350 -10.69 14.88 -24.60
N GLU A 351 -9.64 14.21 -25.06
CA GLU A 351 -9.31 14.01 -26.49
C GLU A 351 -10.42 13.20 -27.19
N GLU A 352 -10.84 12.06 -26.64
CA GLU A 352 -11.91 11.22 -27.18
C GLU A 352 -13.26 11.97 -27.27
N ARG A 353 -13.47 12.98 -26.40
CA ARG A 353 -14.62 13.87 -26.42
C ARG A 353 -14.41 15.12 -27.28
N GLN A 354 -13.27 15.24 -27.98
CA GLN A 354 -12.88 16.38 -28.82
C GLN A 354 -12.75 17.71 -28.05
N HIS A 355 -12.49 17.64 -26.75
CA HIS A 355 -12.23 18.80 -25.90
C HIS A 355 -10.72 19.12 -25.88
N TRP A 356 -10.17 19.49 -27.03
CA TRP A 356 -8.72 19.59 -27.27
C TRP A 356 -7.97 20.51 -26.31
N ARG A 357 -8.56 21.62 -25.89
CA ARG A 357 -7.93 22.51 -24.90
C ARG A 357 -7.78 21.85 -23.55
N ALA A 358 -8.85 21.23 -23.05
CA ALA A 358 -8.83 20.52 -21.77
C ALA A 358 -7.86 19.32 -21.82
N ALA A 359 -7.80 18.61 -22.96
CA ALA A 359 -6.85 17.54 -23.19
C ALA A 359 -5.39 18.03 -23.07
N LEU A 360 -5.05 19.13 -23.76
CA LEU A 360 -3.71 19.72 -23.71
C LEU A 360 -3.35 20.21 -22.30
N ASP A 361 -4.28 20.85 -21.59
CA ASP A 361 -4.03 21.34 -20.22
C ASP A 361 -3.77 20.18 -19.26
N SER A 362 -4.56 19.10 -19.34
CA SER A 362 -4.34 17.89 -18.53
C SER A 362 -3.03 17.18 -18.89
N TYR A 363 -2.67 17.10 -20.16
CA TYR A 363 -1.39 16.54 -20.59
C TYR A 363 -0.20 17.33 -20.04
N ARG A 364 -0.27 18.66 -20.06
CA ARG A 364 0.77 19.53 -19.48
C ARG A 364 0.93 19.28 -17.97
N GLN A 365 -0.17 19.14 -17.23
CA GLN A 365 -0.13 18.80 -15.81
C GLN A 365 0.55 17.45 -15.59
N SER A 366 0.18 16.41 -16.36
CA SER A 366 0.84 15.10 -16.29
C SER A 366 2.35 15.22 -16.54
N ALA A 367 2.78 15.96 -17.56
CA ALA A 367 4.19 16.13 -17.90
C ALA A 367 4.97 16.86 -16.78
N GLN A 368 4.42 17.95 -16.24
CA GLN A 368 5.03 18.69 -15.13
C GLN A 368 5.18 17.83 -13.86
N ILE A 369 4.16 17.02 -13.55
CA ILE A 369 4.21 16.13 -12.38
C ILE A 369 5.26 15.03 -12.58
N ARG A 370 5.39 14.46 -13.79
CA ARG A 370 6.45 13.48 -14.11
C ARG A 370 7.85 14.08 -13.97
N GLU A 371 8.05 15.30 -14.40
CA GLU A 371 9.30 16.02 -14.21
C GLU A 371 9.61 16.18 -12.70
N ARG A 372 8.64 16.62 -11.91
CA ARG A 372 8.77 16.72 -10.44
C ARG A 372 9.09 15.36 -9.81
N LEU A 373 8.48 14.27 -10.28
CA LEU A 373 8.78 12.91 -9.82
C LEU A 373 10.24 12.52 -10.08
N LEU A 374 10.75 12.79 -11.29
CA LEU A 374 12.14 12.50 -11.65
C LEU A 374 13.13 13.30 -10.79
N ILE A 375 12.84 14.58 -10.54
CA ILE A 375 13.64 15.43 -9.65
C ILE A 375 13.61 14.87 -8.23
N ALA A 376 12.44 14.53 -7.70
CA ALA A 376 12.29 13.98 -6.36
C ALA A 376 13.03 12.63 -6.17
N GLN A 377 13.02 11.77 -7.19
CA GLN A 377 13.79 10.52 -7.19
C GLN A 377 15.29 10.78 -7.23
N SER A 378 15.75 11.71 -8.05
CA SER A 378 17.17 12.10 -8.12
C SER A 378 17.65 12.68 -6.79
N ASP A 379 16.87 13.57 -6.18
CA ASP A 379 17.16 14.16 -4.87
C ASP A 379 17.22 13.10 -3.78
N ALA A 380 16.28 12.13 -3.78
CA ALA A 380 16.28 11.04 -2.81
C ALA A 380 17.54 10.17 -2.92
N ARG A 381 17.97 9.86 -4.15
CA ARG A 381 19.25 9.13 -4.40
C ARG A 381 20.47 9.90 -3.93
N ALA A 382 20.57 11.18 -4.30
CA ALA A 382 21.68 12.04 -3.90
C ALA A 382 21.77 12.13 -2.36
N HIS A 383 20.64 12.30 -1.70
CA HIS A 383 20.58 12.35 -0.24
C HIS A 383 20.96 11.02 0.41
N ALA A 384 20.48 9.89 -0.14
CA ALA A 384 20.87 8.55 0.33
C ALA A 384 22.39 8.35 0.27
N LEU A 385 23.02 8.75 -0.85
CA LEU A 385 24.48 8.69 -1.00
C LEU A 385 25.22 9.59 0.01
N THR A 386 24.74 10.81 0.24
CA THR A 386 25.33 11.72 1.23
C THR A 386 25.29 11.11 2.63
N VAL A 387 24.13 10.60 3.07
CA VAL A 387 24.00 9.97 4.40
C VAL A 387 24.89 8.73 4.52
N ARG A 388 25.00 7.90 3.47
CA ARG A 388 25.92 6.76 3.46
C ARG A 388 27.38 7.20 3.65
N LEU A 389 27.83 8.24 2.97
CA LEU A 389 29.17 8.78 3.09
C LEU A 389 29.45 9.34 4.51
N GLU A 390 28.48 10.00 5.12
CA GLU A 390 28.58 10.51 6.49
C GLU A 390 28.67 9.36 7.51
N LEU A 391 27.88 8.29 7.33
CA LEU A 391 27.92 7.11 8.19
C LEU A 391 29.28 6.39 8.11
N VAL A 392 29.85 6.24 6.90
CA VAL A 392 31.19 5.64 6.72
C VAL A 392 32.27 6.49 7.41
N ARG A 393 32.24 7.82 7.26
CA ARG A 393 33.18 8.72 7.93
C ARG A 393 33.07 8.71 9.46
N GLY A 394 31.84 8.53 10.00
CA GLY A 394 31.62 8.46 11.44
C GLY A 394 32.05 7.13 12.08
N THR A 395 32.28 6.07 11.28
CA THR A 395 32.80 4.77 11.76
C THR A 395 34.33 4.71 11.77
N ASP A 396 34.99 5.64 11.08
CA ASP A 396 36.46 5.74 11.01
C ASP A 396 37.03 6.72 12.08
N ALA A 397 36.16 7.35 12.90
CA ALA A 397 36.56 8.25 14.00
C ALA A 397 36.20 7.63 15.36
#